data_4a4b24631233658ea68aaecefd39f10e
#
_entry.id   4a4b24631233658ea68aaecefd39f10e
#
_cell.length_a   1.000
_cell.length_b   1.000
_cell.length_c   1.000
_cell.angle_alpha   90.00
_cell.angle_beta   90.00
_cell.angle_gamma   90.00
#
_symmetry.space_group_name_H-M   'P 1'
#
loop_
_entity.id
_entity.type
_entity.pdbx_description
1 polymer ?
#
loop_
_entity_poly.entity_id
_entity_poly.type
_entity_poly.pdbx_seq_one_letter_code
_entity_poly.pdbx_strand_id
1 'polypeptide(L)'
;RQMCIRDSDLVEAVGVDAARYSMIRSSVDSSLDIDLELWASKSNDNPVFYVQYAHARLCSLQRKAEELGVTVDTADLSLLTHEREGDLIRTLGEFPTVVASAAELREPHRVARYLENLAASYHRFYDSCQVLPKADTVDHDEDAALHSARLALCAATRQTLENGLQLLGVTAPERM
;
A
#
# COMPACT_ATOMS: atom_id res chain seq x y z
N ARG A 1 5.44 -16.72 -30.71
CA ARG A 1 4.12 -16.61 -31.36
C ARG A 1 3.37 -15.53 -30.59
N GLN A 2 3.27 -14.36 -31.18
CA GLN A 2 2.45 -13.27 -30.61
C GLN A 2 0.99 -13.74 -30.67
N MET A 3 0.41 -13.98 -29.53
CA MET A 3 -0.99 -14.40 -29.41
C MET A 3 -1.84 -13.14 -29.26
N CYS A 4 -2.73 -12.86 -30.20
CA CYS A 4 -3.74 -11.84 -30.00
C CYS A 4 -4.69 -12.34 -28.92
N ILE A 5 -4.68 -11.68 -27.75
CA ILE A 5 -5.59 -11.94 -26.67
C ILE A 5 -6.72 -10.89 -26.72
N ARG A 6 -7.96 -11.28 -26.48
CA ARG A 6 -9.07 -10.32 -26.34
C ARG A 6 -9.05 -9.77 -24.93
N ASP A 7 -9.57 -8.56 -24.75
CA ASP A 7 -9.68 -7.93 -23.42
C ASP A 7 -10.42 -8.83 -22.43
N SER A 8 -11.48 -9.53 -22.89
CA SER A 8 -12.23 -10.50 -22.09
C SER A 8 -11.38 -11.68 -21.62
N ASP A 9 -10.51 -12.18 -22.50
CA ASP A 9 -9.65 -13.34 -22.20
C ASP A 9 -8.57 -12.95 -21.17
N LEU A 10 -8.06 -11.72 -21.25
CA LEU A 10 -7.12 -11.19 -20.27
C LEU A 10 -7.78 -11.07 -18.89
N VAL A 11 -8.97 -10.47 -18.84
CA VAL A 11 -9.72 -10.31 -17.58
C VAL A 11 -10.09 -11.66 -16.97
N GLU A 12 -10.45 -12.66 -17.80
CA GLU A 12 -10.73 -14.02 -17.33
C GLU A 12 -9.48 -14.70 -16.75
N ALA A 13 -8.32 -14.46 -17.36
CA ALA A 13 -7.05 -15.09 -16.95
C ALA A 13 -6.49 -14.49 -15.64
N VAL A 14 -6.51 -13.16 -15.46
CA VAL A 14 -5.80 -12.48 -14.36
C VAL A 14 -6.73 -11.71 -13.42
N GLY A 15 -8.00 -11.52 -13.76
CA GLY A 15 -8.96 -10.70 -13.03
C GLY A 15 -8.90 -9.22 -13.43
N VAL A 16 -9.99 -8.49 -13.07
CA VAL A 16 -10.17 -7.07 -13.47
C VAL A 16 -9.06 -6.17 -12.93
N ASP A 17 -8.72 -6.31 -11.65
CA ASP A 17 -7.73 -5.46 -10.99
C ASP A 17 -6.34 -5.63 -11.58
N ALA A 18 -5.91 -6.87 -11.77
CA ALA A 18 -4.60 -7.17 -12.34
C ALA A 18 -4.51 -6.75 -13.83
N ALA A 19 -5.57 -6.99 -14.61
CA ALA A 19 -5.64 -6.53 -16.00
C ALA A 19 -5.53 -5.00 -16.08
N ARG A 20 -6.30 -4.28 -15.26
CA ARG A 20 -6.27 -2.81 -15.22
C ARG A 20 -4.92 -2.27 -14.75
N TYR A 21 -4.40 -2.81 -13.66
CA TYR A 21 -3.13 -2.37 -13.09
C TYR A 21 -1.96 -2.62 -14.03
N SER A 22 -1.90 -3.77 -14.71
CA SER A 22 -0.83 -4.12 -15.66
C SER A 22 -0.75 -3.12 -16.82
N MET A 23 -1.90 -2.68 -17.33
CA MET A 23 -1.97 -1.68 -18.40
C MET A 23 -1.58 -0.28 -17.92
N ILE A 24 -2.08 0.13 -16.74
CA ILE A 24 -1.83 1.47 -16.19
C ILE A 24 -0.38 1.65 -15.71
N ARG A 25 0.26 0.57 -15.23
CA ARG A 25 1.61 0.61 -14.67
C ARG A 25 2.69 1.03 -15.66
N SER A 26 2.44 0.88 -16.93
CA SER A 26 3.36 1.21 -18.02
C SER A 26 3.02 2.56 -18.66
N SER A 27 4.03 3.26 -19.16
CA SER A 27 3.80 4.47 -19.97
C SER A 27 3.09 4.10 -21.26
N VAL A 28 2.21 4.98 -21.75
CA VAL A 28 1.50 4.81 -23.02
C VAL A 28 2.45 4.69 -24.23
N ASP A 29 3.65 5.25 -24.11
CA ASP A 29 4.67 5.23 -25.17
C ASP A 29 5.55 3.99 -25.13
N SER A 30 5.32 3.07 -24.16
CA SER A 30 6.10 1.85 -24.00
C SER A 30 5.34 0.64 -24.56
N SER A 31 6.05 -0.26 -25.24
CA SER A 31 5.51 -1.58 -25.55
C SER A 31 5.26 -2.34 -24.23
N LEU A 32 4.13 -3.03 -24.15
CA LEU A 32 3.73 -3.78 -22.97
C LEU A 32 3.68 -5.28 -23.30
N ASP A 33 4.52 -6.04 -22.60
CA ASP A 33 4.43 -7.49 -22.55
C ASP A 33 3.77 -7.90 -21.23
N ILE A 34 2.66 -8.64 -21.30
CA ILE A 34 1.90 -9.10 -20.14
C ILE A 34 2.21 -10.57 -19.89
N ASP A 35 2.90 -10.84 -18.79
CA ASP A 35 3.11 -12.19 -18.26
C ASP A 35 1.87 -12.63 -17.48
N LEU A 36 1.04 -13.47 -18.08
CA LEU A 36 -0.22 -13.91 -17.49
C LEU A 36 -0.02 -14.72 -16.19
N GLU A 37 1.07 -15.49 -16.09
CA GLU A 37 1.36 -16.28 -14.88
C GLU A 37 1.70 -15.36 -13.72
N LEU A 38 2.53 -14.34 -13.96
CA LEU A 38 2.88 -13.33 -12.97
C LEU A 38 1.64 -12.58 -12.50
N TRP A 39 0.81 -12.06 -13.42
CA TRP A 39 -0.35 -11.25 -13.09
C TRP A 39 -1.52 -12.04 -12.49
N ALA A 40 -1.58 -13.36 -12.69
CA ALA A 40 -2.53 -14.25 -12.02
C ALA A 40 -2.04 -14.72 -10.64
N SER A 41 -0.74 -14.57 -10.34
CA SER A 41 -0.15 -15.08 -9.11
C SER A 41 -0.57 -14.29 -7.87
N LYS A 42 -0.72 -14.99 -6.75
CA LYS A 42 -0.94 -14.41 -5.42
C LYS A 42 0.39 -14.34 -4.67
N SER A 43 1.34 -13.61 -5.21
CA SER A 43 2.69 -13.47 -4.67
C SER A 43 3.14 -12.01 -4.64
N ASN A 44 4.18 -11.72 -3.86
CA ASN A 44 4.76 -10.38 -3.80
C ASN A 44 5.41 -9.92 -5.10
N ASP A 45 5.65 -10.83 -6.05
CA ASP A 45 6.17 -10.51 -7.38
C ASP A 45 5.10 -9.88 -8.27
N ASN A 46 3.83 -10.13 -7.98
CA ASN A 46 2.70 -9.49 -8.66
C ASN A 46 2.47 -8.08 -8.07
N PRO A 47 2.70 -7.00 -8.85
CA PRO A 47 2.67 -5.65 -8.30
C PRO A 47 1.32 -5.23 -7.71
N VAL A 48 0.21 -5.60 -8.34
CA VAL A 48 -1.12 -5.25 -7.79
C VAL A 48 -1.41 -6.03 -6.51
N PHE A 49 -1.06 -7.32 -6.48
CA PHE A 49 -1.21 -8.13 -5.27
C PHE A 49 -0.38 -7.56 -4.12
N TYR A 50 0.85 -7.15 -4.38
CA TYR A 50 1.74 -6.57 -3.38
C TYR A 50 1.16 -5.30 -2.72
N VAL A 51 0.59 -4.39 -3.52
CA VAL A 51 -0.04 -3.16 -3.02
C VAL A 51 -1.33 -3.49 -2.25
N GLN A 52 -2.18 -4.35 -2.79
CA GLN A 52 -3.42 -4.78 -2.13
C GLN A 52 -3.14 -5.54 -0.82
N TYR A 53 -2.10 -6.37 -0.80
CA TYR A 53 -1.67 -7.07 0.41
C TYR A 53 -1.21 -6.10 1.51
N ALA A 54 -0.47 -5.05 1.16
CA ALA A 54 -0.09 -4.01 2.12
C ALA A 54 -1.33 -3.33 2.73
N HIS A 55 -2.34 -3.01 1.91
CA HIS A 55 -3.61 -2.44 2.39
C HIS A 55 -4.36 -3.40 3.31
N ALA A 56 -4.56 -4.66 2.90
CA ALA A 56 -5.26 -5.67 3.70
C ALA A 56 -4.56 -5.94 5.04
N ARG A 57 -3.22 -5.93 5.05
CA ARG A 57 -2.40 -6.08 6.27
C ARG A 57 -2.62 -4.90 7.23
N LEU A 58 -2.69 -3.66 6.71
CA LEU A 58 -3.00 -2.47 7.50
C LEU A 58 -4.42 -2.53 8.09
N CYS A 59 -5.41 -2.99 7.33
CA CYS A 59 -6.77 -3.22 7.84
C CYS A 59 -6.79 -4.27 8.95
N SER A 60 -6.02 -5.34 8.81
CA SER A 60 -5.89 -6.37 9.86
C SER A 60 -5.21 -5.83 11.11
N LEU A 61 -4.18 -4.99 10.94
CA LEU A 61 -3.50 -4.32 12.04
C LEU A 61 -4.43 -3.40 12.82
N GLN A 62 -5.27 -2.63 12.11
CA GLN A 62 -6.25 -1.74 12.74
C GLN A 62 -7.27 -2.51 13.58
N ARG A 63 -7.83 -3.62 13.05
CA ARG A 63 -8.75 -4.47 13.82
C ARG A 63 -8.08 -5.02 15.08
N LYS A 64 -6.82 -5.43 14.97
CA LYS A 64 -6.07 -5.91 16.13
C LYS A 64 -5.79 -4.80 17.16
N ALA A 65 -5.55 -3.57 16.71
CA ALA A 65 -5.39 -2.42 17.60
C ALA A 65 -6.68 -2.16 18.40
N GLU A 66 -7.84 -2.21 17.74
CA GLU A 66 -9.17 -2.09 18.38
C GLU A 66 -9.39 -3.17 19.46
N GLU A 67 -9.03 -4.43 19.18
CA GLU A 67 -9.09 -5.53 20.15
C GLU A 67 -8.17 -5.30 21.37
N LEU A 68 -7.03 -4.63 21.17
CA LEU A 68 -6.06 -4.32 22.24
C LEU A 68 -6.35 -2.98 22.93
N GLY A 69 -7.35 -2.22 22.48
CA GLY A 69 -7.69 -0.90 23.03
C GLY A 69 -6.67 0.21 22.68
N VAL A 70 -5.80 -0.02 21.67
CA VAL A 70 -4.87 1.01 21.18
C VAL A 70 -5.62 1.93 20.23
N THR A 71 -5.64 3.24 20.50
CA THR A 71 -6.33 4.24 19.68
C THR A 71 -5.35 5.27 19.12
N VAL A 72 -5.78 6.02 18.11
CA VAL A 72 -5.00 7.11 17.51
C VAL A 72 -5.26 8.47 18.19
N ASP A 73 -6.24 8.56 19.09
CA ASP A 73 -6.71 9.82 19.64
C ASP A 73 -5.66 10.54 20.52
N THR A 74 -4.73 9.77 21.08
CA THR A 74 -3.64 10.27 21.95
C THR A 74 -2.27 10.24 21.25
N ALA A 75 -2.25 10.14 19.92
CA ALA A 75 -1.01 10.00 19.16
C ALA A 75 -0.16 11.28 19.23
N ASP A 76 1.01 11.18 19.83
CA ASP A 76 2.06 12.20 19.76
C ASP A 76 3.05 11.83 18.64
N LEU A 77 2.93 12.47 17.47
CA LEU A 77 3.76 12.18 16.30
C LEU A 77 5.23 12.59 16.51
N SER A 78 5.56 13.39 17.53
CA SER A 78 6.94 13.75 17.85
C SER A 78 7.78 12.56 18.34
N LEU A 79 7.10 11.49 18.78
CA LEU A 79 7.73 10.23 19.19
C LEU A 79 8.24 9.38 18.02
N LEU A 80 7.85 9.69 16.79
CA LEU A 80 8.27 9.00 15.58
C LEU A 80 9.70 9.43 15.18
N THR A 81 10.70 8.87 15.83
CA THR A 81 12.11 9.26 15.66
C THR A 81 12.97 8.22 14.93
N HIS A 82 12.42 7.03 14.69
CA HIS A 82 13.14 5.98 13.98
C HIS A 82 13.27 6.30 12.48
N GLU A 83 14.43 5.97 11.87
CA GLU A 83 14.70 6.25 10.45
C GLU A 83 13.59 5.74 9.52
N ARG A 84 13.08 4.53 9.76
CA ARG A 84 12.01 3.93 8.94
C ARG A 84 10.66 4.62 9.08
N GLU A 85 10.38 5.23 10.23
CA GLU A 85 9.21 6.08 10.43
C GLU A 85 9.33 7.36 9.59
N GLY A 86 10.51 7.98 9.62
CA GLY A 86 10.82 9.17 8.80
C GLY A 86 10.75 8.88 7.29
N ASP A 87 11.23 7.72 6.84
CA ASP A 87 11.13 7.30 5.43
C ASP A 87 9.68 7.14 4.98
N LEU A 88 8.85 6.51 5.81
CA LEU A 88 7.42 6.32 5.51
C LEU A 88 6.67 7.66 5.50
N ILE A 89 6.92 8.55 6.47
CA ILE A 89 6.33 9.90 6.51
C ILE A 89 6.69 10.69 5.25
N ARG A 90 7.96 10.65 4.83
CA ARG A 90 8.42 11.33 3.62
C ARG A 90 7.70 10.79 2.37
N THR A 91 7.61 9.46 2.27
CA THR A 91 6.91 8.82 1.14
C THR A 91 5.43 9.21 1.13
N LEU A 92 4.75 9.27 2.27
CA LEU A 92 3.36 9.74 2.36
C LEU A 92 3.21 11.19 1.90
N GLY A 93 4.15 12.05 2.27
CA GLY A 93 4.16 13.47 1.89
C GLY A 93 4.30 13.72 0.39
N GLU A 94 4.81 12.76 -0.38
CA GLU A 94 4.93 12.86 -1.84
C GLU A 94 3.59 12.67 -2.58
N PHE A 95 2.59 12.04 -1.96
CA PHE A 95 1.34 11.65 -2.64
C PHE A 95 0.64 12.79 -3.39
N PRO A 96 0.41 13.98 -2.79
CA PRO A 96 -0.27 15.06 -3.49
C PRO A 96 0.47 15.52 -4.74
N THR A 97 1.81 15.60 -4.66
CA THR A 97 2.67 16.02 -5.77
C THR A 97 2.66 14.97 -6.89
N VAL A 98 2.69 13.68 -6.53
CA VAL A 98 2.62 12.58 -7.50
C VAL A 98 1.29 12.61 -8.25
N VAL A 99 0.17 12.78 -7.54
CA VAL A 99 -1.16 12.85 -8.15
C VAL A 99 -1.27 14.08 -9.07
N ALA A 100 -0.81 15.25 -8.62
CA ALA A 100 -0.82 16.47 -9.44
C ALA A 100 0.00 16.27 -10.72
N SER A 101 1.22 15.76 -10.62
CA SER A 101 2.07 15.49 -11.78
C SER A 101 1.47 14.44 -12.73
N ALA A 102 0.89 13.38 -12.17
CA ALA A 102 0.24 12.34 -12.97
C ALA A 102 -0.95 12.89 -13.76
N ALA A 103 -1.72 13.79 -13.16
CA ALA A 103 -2.87 14.45 -13.82
C ALA A 103 -2.41 15.43 -14.90
N GLU A 104 -1.45 16.30 -14.60
CA GLU A 104 -0.93 17.30 -15.52
C GLU A 104 -0.30 16.68 -16.77
N LEU A 105 0.51 15.63 -16.57
CA LEU A 105 1.21 14.93 -17.64
C LEU A 105 0.38 13.83 -18.30
N ARG A 106 -0.79 13.49 -17.75
CA ARG A 106 -1.64 12.35 -18.17
C ARG A 106 -0.88 11.02 -18.09
N GLU A 107 -0.12 10.85 -17.00
CA GLU A 107 0.76 9.71 -16.75
C GLU A 107 0.32 8.91 -15.50
N PRO A 108 -0.79 8.17 -15.54
CA PRO A 108 -1.31 7.46 -14.37
C PRO A 108 -0.34 6.39 -13.82
N HIS A 109 0.62 5.93 -14.63
CA HIS A 109 1.66 5.00 -14.19
C HIS A 109 2.51 5.55 -13.04
N ARG A 110 2.60 6.87 -12.87
CA ARG A 110 3.28 7.49 -11.72
C ARG A 110 2.61 7.14 -10.40
N VAL A 111 1.28 7.11 -10.37
CA VAL A 111 0.52 6.70 -9.18
C VAL A 111 0.76 5.23 -8.88
N ALA A 112 0.72 4.34 -9.89
CA ALA A 112 0.98 2.92 -9.69
C ALA A 112 2.36 2.66 -9.09
N ARG A 113 3.41 3.28 -9.64
CA ARG A 113 4.79 3.16 -9.12
C ARG A 113 4.95 3.75 -7.71
N TYR A 114 4.26 4.85 -7.44
CA TYR A 114 4.23 5.43 -6.10
C TYR A 114 3.62 4.47 -5.08
N LEU A 115 2.50 3.80 -5.40
CA LEU A 115 1.85 2.83 -4.51
C LEU A 115 2.75 1.63 -4.22
N GLU A 116 3.48 1.13 -5.21
CA GLU A 116 4.49 0.07 -5.03
C GLU A 116 5.60 0.53 -4.07
N ASN A 117 6.09 1.77 -4.23
CA ASN A 117 7.11 2.35 -3.33
C ASN A 117 6.57 2.56 -1.91
N LEU A 118 5.32 3.05 -1.78
CA LEU A 118 4.68 3.23 -0.48
C LEU A 118 4.49 1.88 0.25
N ALA A 119 4.03 0.85 -0.46
CA ALA A 119 3.91 -0.49 0.09
C ALA A 119 5.27 -1.04 0.56
N ALA A 120 6.32 -0.86 -0.24
CA ALA A 120 7.68 -1.27 0.13
C ALA A 120 8.20 -0.49 1.35
N SER A 121 7.94 0.82 1.43
CA SER A 121 8.32 1.65 2.59
C SER A 121 7.59 1.19 3.86
N TYR A 122 6.29 0.90 3.75
CA TYR A 122 5.50 0.35 4.84
C TYR A 122 6.03 -1.00 5.33
N HIS A 123 6.37 -1.93 4.45
CA HIS A 123 6.91 -3.22 4.87
C HIS A 123 8.23 -3.07 5.62
N ARG A 124 9.17 -2.23 5.14
CA ARG A 124 10.42 -1.93 5.85
C ARG A 124 10.20 -1.32 7.23
N PHE A 125 9.23 -0.40 7.34
CA PHE A 125 8.82 0.16 8.62
C PHE A 125 8.26 -0.93 9.56
N TYR A 126 7.33 -1.74 9.07
CA TYR A 126 6.68 -2.78 9.86
C TYR A 126 7.64 -3.85 10.38
N ASP A 127 8.66 -4.19 9.58
CA ASP A 127 9.69 -5.17 9.96
C ASP A 127 10.66 -4.63 11.02
N SER A 128 10.82 -3.30 11.09
CA SER A 128 11.78 -2.64 11.99
C SER A 128 11.15 -2.03 13.23
N CYS A 129 9.86 -1.68 13.18
CA CYS A 129 9.16 -0.92 14.23
C CYS A 129 7.96 -1.73 14.75
N GLN A 130 7.93 -2.00 16.04
CA GLN A 130 6.79 -2.66 16.67
C GLN A 130 5.62 -1.67 16.77
N VAL A 131 4.52 -1.92 16.05
CA VAL A 131 3.35 -1.03 16.02
C VAL A 131 2.40 -1.29 17.17
N LEU A 132 2.20 -2.55 17.56
CA LEU A 132 1.27 -2.93 18.63
C LEU A 132 2.04 -3.64 19.76
N PRO A 133 1.54 -3.55 21.00
CA PRO A 133 2.14 -4.27 22.13
C PRO A 133 2.11 -5.78 21.89
N LYS A 134 3.09 -6.48 22.45
CA LYS A 134 3.09 -7.95 22.50
C LYS A 134 2.25 -8.40 23.69
N ALA A 135 1.54 -9.51 23.54
CA ALA A 135 0.60 -10.03 24.55
C ALA A 135 1.23 -10.28 25.94
N ASP A 136 2.56 -10.44 26.01
CA ASP A 136 3.27 -10.80 27.25
C ASP A 136 4.11 -9.65 27.84
N THR A 137 4.02 -8.43 27.29
CA THR A 137 4.77 -7.28 27.80
C THR A 137 3.86 -6.35 28.60
N VAL A 138 4.32 -5.95 29.79
CA VAL A 138 3.70 -4.84 30.54
C VAL A 138 4.09 -3.56 29.80
N ASP A 139 3.14 -2.92 29.12
CA ASP A 139 3.36 -1.64 28.47
C ASP A 139 3.58 -0.55 29.54
N HIS A 140 4.64 0.22 29.37
CA HIS A 140 4.83 1.46 30.09
C HIS A 140 4.09 2.59 29.34
N ASP A 141 3.67 3.65 30.04
CA ASP A 141 2.91 4.77 29.41
C ASP A 141 3.60 5.37 28.18
N GLU A 142 4.93 5.42 28.18
CA GLU A 142 5.74 5.92 27.04
C GLU A 142 5.62 4.98 25.83
N ASP A 143 5.61 3.66 26.04
CA ASP A 143 5.44 2.67 24.98
C ASP A 143 4.03 2.74 24.40
N ALA A 144 3.00 2.95 25.24
CA ALA A 144 1.63 3.10 24.79
C ALA A 144 1.43 4.33 23.89
N ALA A 145 2.06 5.47 24.22
CA ALA A 145 2.03 6.67 23.39
C ALA A 145 2.72 6.45 22.03
N LEU A 146 3.85 5.74 22.01
CA LEU A 146 4.55 5.38 20.78
C LEU A 146 3.73 4.43 19.91
N HIS A 147 3.04 3.44 20.50
CA HIS A 147 2.12 2.55 19.77
C HIS A 147 0.98 3.33 19.11
N SER A 148 0.39 4.31 19.81
CA SER A 148 -0.63 5.20 19.26
C SER A 148 -0.10 6.04 18.08
N ALA A 149 1.11 6.61 18.21
CA ALA A 149 1.76 7.37 17.13
C ALA A 149 2.04 6.50 15.89
N ARG A 150 2.56 5.29 16.07
CA ARG A 150 2.81 4.33 14.99
C ARG A 150 1.51 3.85 14.34
N LEU A 151 0.46 3.65 15.14
CA LEU A 151 -0.87 3.31 14.62
C LEU A 151 -1.44 4.43 13.75
N ALA A 152 -1.28 5.69 14.15
CA ALA A 152 -1.67 6.85 13.35
C ALA A 152 -0.95 6.89 12.00
N LEU A 153 0.36 6.59 11.99
CA LEU A 153 1.15 6.49 10.76
C LEU A 153 0.64 5.34 9.86
N CYS A 154 0.28 4.20 10.45
CA CYS A 154 -0.33 3.08 9.72
C CYS A 154 -1.71 3.46 9.14
N ALA A 155 -2.54 4.19 9.88
CA ALA A 155 -3.85 4.64 9.42
C ALA A 155 -3.72 5.61 8.22
N ALA A 156 -2.79 6.56 8.27
CA ALA A 156 -2.46 7.43 7.15
C ALA A 156 -1.98 6.65 5.92
N THR A 157 -1.13 5.64 6.14
CA THR A 157 -0.63 4.77 5.05
C THR A 157 -1.76 3.98 4.40
N ARG A 158 -2.65 3.39 5.20
CA ARG A 158 -3.83 2.67 4.71
C ARG A 158 -4.70 3.57 3.84
N GLN A 159 -5.03 4.77 4.34
CA GLN A 159 -5.87 5.72 3.60
C GLN A 159 -5.23 6.16 2.28
N THR A 160 -3.91 6.37 2.28
CA THR A 160 -3.18 6.78 1.08
C THR A 160 -3.15 5.65 0.03
N LEU A 161 -2.94 4.39 0.46
CA LEU A 161 -3.02 3.23 -0.44
C LEU A 161 -4.43 3.07 -1.02
N GLU A 162 -5.47 3.19 -0.20
CA GLU A 162 -6.86 3.13 -0.63
C GLU A 162 -7.18 4.21 -1.66
N ASN A 163 -6.85 5.47 -1.37
CA ASN A 163 -7.07 6.60 -2.29
C ASN A 163 -6.35 6.38 -3.62
N GLY A 164 -5.09 5.93 -3.58
CA GLY A 164 -4.31 5.68 -4.79
C GLY A 164 -4.86 4.52 -5.63
N LEU A 165 -5.27 3.42 -5.00
CA LEU A 165 -5.92 2.29 -5.69
C LEU A 165 -7.24 2.73 -6.33
N GLN A 166 -8.06 3.53 -5.63
CA GLN A 166 -9.31 4.09 -6.18
C GLN A 166 -9.06 4.99 -7.38
N LEU A 167 -8.02 5.85 -7.35
CA LEU A 167 -7.63 6.67 -8.51
C LEU A 167 -7.31 5.83 -9.74
N LEU A 168 -6.73 4.65 -9.56
CA LEU A 168 -6.44 3.70 -10.64
C LEU A 168 -7.65 2.82 -11.01
N GLY A 169 -8.77 2.95 -10.32
CA GLY A 169 -9.94 2.11 -10.50
C GLY A 169 -9.72 0.64 -10.11
N VAL A 170 -8.83 0.40 -9.16
CA VAL A 170 -8.47 -0.92 -8.61
C VAL A 170 -9.01 -1.03 -7.20
N THR A 171 -9.50 -2.21 -6.81
CA THR A 171 -10.07 -2.42 -5.48
C THR A 171 -9.01 -2.38 -4.38
N ALA A 172 -9.41 -1.93 -3.20
CA ALA A 172 -8.61 -1.96 -1.98
C ALA A 172 -9.22 -2.99 -1.01
N PRO A 173 -8.88 -4.29 -1.11
CA PRO A 173 -9.49 -5.31 -0.28
C PRO A 173 -9.03 -5.18 1.18
N GLU A 174 -9.95 -5.37 2.11
CA GLU A 174 -9.67 -5.37 3.55
C GLU A 174 -9.13 -6.71 4.06
N ARG A 175 -9.28 -7.77 3.27
CA ARG A 175 -8.84 -9.13 3.57
C ARG A 175 -8.35 -9.82 2.30
N MET A 176 -7.27 -10.54 2.41
CA MET A 176 -6.69 -11.34 1.33
C MET A 176 -6.27 -12.72 1.88
#